data_b2781bbf9bd2eb34af3223e3538ddc41
#
_entry.id   b2781bbf9bd2eb34af3223e3538ddc41
#
_cell.length_a   1.000
_cell.length_b   1.000
_cell.length_c   1.000
_cell.angle_alpha   90.00
_cell.angle_beta   90.00
_cell.angle_gamma   90.00
#
_symmetry.space_group_name_H-M   'P 1'
#
loop_
_entity.id
_entity.type
_entity.pdbx_description
1 polymer ?
#
loop_
_entity_poly.entity_id
_entity_poly.type
_entity_poly.pdbx_seq_one_letter_code
_entity_poly.pdbx_strand_id
1 'polypeptide(L)'
;MIAIRRSPILEHFPGKFKEFSRKMREKMKVCAVICELNPLHKGHQALFAHAKSRFGGLVCVLSGISSSGEVAPSGQWARPAWLWRAARPGAGAAPAWALAGAGALPRRRGLARPLGCVDTLLFGSEEGDIQPLWRLAQTLLSPEFPKALQQVDATLPFARRRQRAAAHLVGEETAALLEKPNCILGVEYLKAILSQGGGLKAETFPRQGAGHDVPDPQGPILSASQARELLRQGADLTGRLPQATLSLWEELRAQGKCPASLERLEAAVLCRLRSLTVEDFAALPDVSEGLENRLYQAARQAGSLEEFYALVKSKRYSHARVRRLCMTAFLGVLRDAPCQPPYLRVLGMTPTGQAILRQAQPSLPLALRTGDFQKLGGEALALFEQEARADDLYALSLPAPLPCGQDYTQGLIKVGF
;
A
#
# COMPACT_ATOMS: atom_id res chain seq x y z
N MET A 1 5.89 -34.73 -15.57
CA MET A 1 4.78 -35.54 -15.01
C MET A 1 5.28 -36.09 -13.67
N ILE A 2 5.04 -35.41 -12.55
CA ILE A 2 5.46 -35.87 -11.21
C ILE A 2 4.22 -36.37 -10.51
N ALA A 3 4.21 -37.70 -10.31
CA ALA A 3 3.13 -38.41 -9.65
C ALA A 3 3.08 -38.12 -8.15
N ILE A 4 2.01 -37.49 -7.69
CA ILE A 4 1.72 -37.32 -6.27
C ILE A 4 1.23 -38.67 -5.73
N ARG A 5 2.07 -39.33 -4.93
CA ARG A 5 1.67 -40.52 -4.18
C ARG A 5 0.61 -40.16 -3.15
N ARG A 6 -0.54 -40.85 -3.21
CA ARG A 6 -1.61 -40.78 -2.21
C ARG A 6 -1.11 -41.34 -0.87
N SER A 7 -1.32 -40.59 0.20
CA SER A 7 -1.06 -41.03 1.57
C SER A 7 -2.24 -41.88 2.09
N PRO A 8 -2.02 -42.99 2.80
CA PRO A 8 -3.05 -43.93 3.23
C PRO A 8 -3.98 -43.45 4.38
N ILE A 9 -3.81 -42.24 4.88
CA ILE A 9 -4.54 -41.76 6.07
C ILE A 9 -5.96 -41.24 5.74
N LEU A 10 -6.40 -41.23 4.47
CA LEU A 10 -7.63 -40.57 4.03
C LEU A 10 -8.88 -41.47 3.93
N GLU A 11 -8.83 -42.70 4.36
CA GLU A 11 -9.94 -43.64 4.13
C GLU A 11 -10.97 -43.77 5.27
N HIS A 12 -10.85 -43.09 6.39
CA HIS A 12 -11.67 -43.36 7.59
C HIS A 12 -12.71 -42.30 7.99
N PHE A 13 -13.14 -41.35 7.12
CA PHE A 13 -14.23 -40.43 7.43
C PHE A 13 -15.28 -40.34 6.31
N PRO A 14 -16.33 -41.19 6.31
CA PRO A 14 -17.40 -41.10 5.33
C PRO A 14 -18.45 -40.07 5.72
N GLY A 15 -18.78 -39.16 4.84
CA GLY A 15 -19.94 -38.28 4.88
C GLY A 15 -19.61 -36.81 4.84
N LYS A 16 -19.13 -36.21 5.92
CA LYS A 16 -18.84 -34.76 6.02
C LYS A 16 -17.67 -34.33 5.13
N PHE A 17 -16.75 -35.21 4.84
CA PHE A 17 -15.57 -34.94 3.97
C PHE A 17 -15.93 -34.88 2.48
N LYS A 18 -16.94 -35.60 2.03
CA LYS A 18 -17.42 -35.55 0.62
C LYS A 18 -18.15 -34.22 0.35
N GLU A 19 -18.91 -33.70 1.30
CA GLU A 19 -19.62 -32.43 1.17
C GLU A 19 -18.66 -31.24 1.26
N PHE A 20 -17.67 -31.30 2.15
CA PHE A 20 -16.56 -30.35 2.23
C PHE A 20 -15.69 -30.39 0.97
N SER A 21 -15.35 -31.58 0.43
CA SER A 21 -14.64 -31.76 -0.85
C SER A 21 -15.46 -31.31 -2.07
N ARG A 22 -16.79 -31.40 -2.03
CA ARG A 22 -17.68 -30.93 -3.10
C ARG A 22 -17.81 -29.41 -3.11
N LYS A 23 -17.92 -28.76 -1.94
CA LYS A 23 -17.83 -27.31 -1.78
C LYS A 23 -16.45 -26.74 -2.12
N MET A 24 -15.38 -27.51 -1.92
CA MET A 24 -14.01 -27.13 -2.34
C MET A 24 -13.76 -27.30 -3.85
N ARG A 25 -14.63 -27.94 -4.61
CA ARG A 25 -14.51 -28.04 -6.09
C ARG A 25 -15.05 -26.83 -6.82
N GLU A 26 -15.93 -26.04 -6.22
CA GLU A 26 -16.26 -24.71 -6.73
C GLU A 26 -15.09 -23.78 -6.40
N LYS A 27 -14.43 -23.26 -7.44
CA LYS A 27 -13.32 -22.32 -7.30
C LYS A 27 -13.76 -21.17 -6.38
N MET A 28 -13.11 -21.04 -5.21
CA MET A 28 -13.41 -19.98 -4.25
C MET A 28 -13.22 -18.61 -4.93
N LYS A 29 -14.27 -17.80 -4.96
CA LYS A 29 -14.15 -16.41 -5.44
C LYS A 29 -13.30 -15.61 -4.45
N VAL A 30 -12.20 -15.04 -4.93
CA VAL A 30 -11.24 -14.30 -4.12
C VAL A 30 -11.20 -12.85 -4.56
N CYS A 31 -11.40 -11.92 -3.61
CA CYS A 31 -11.13 -10.52 -3.87
C CYS A 31 -9.80 -10.08 -3.26
N ALA A 32 -9.18 -9.07 -3.87
CA ALA A 32 -8.05 -8.36 -3.31
C ALA A 32 -8.44 -6.94 -2.92
N VAL A 33 -7.83 -6.42 -1.85
CA VAL A 33 -7.90 -5.02 -1.44
C VAL A 33 -6.48 -4.51 -1.29
N ILE A 34 -6.17 -3.38 -1.94
CA ILE A 34 -4.91 -2.66 -1.74
C ILE A 34 -5.12 -1.68 -0.59
N CYS A 35 -4.29 -1.75 0.44
CA CYS A 35 -4.44 -0.93 1.63
C CYS A 35 -3.11 -0.61 2.30
N GLU A 36 -3.07 0.52 3.00
CA GLU A 36 -1.90 0.93 3.79
C GLU A 36 -2.03 0.53 5.26
N LEU A 37 -3.25 0.52 5.80
CA LEU A 37 -3.57 0.24 7.21
C LEU A 37 -2.74 1.09 8.18
N ASN A 38 -2.78 2.38 7.98
CA ASN A 38 -1.93 3.34 8.67
C ASN A 38 -2.75 4.43 9.41
N PRO A 39 -3.44 4.09 10.54
CA PRO A 39 -3.73 2.76 11.09
C PRO A 39 -4.93 2.05 10.41
N LEU A 40 -5.25 0.84 10.88
CA LEU A 40 -6.54 0.21 10.59
C LEU A 40 -7.65 1.02 11.26
N HIS A 41 -8.64 1.49 10.48
CA HIS A 41 -9.77 2.29 10.95
C HIS A 41 -11.12 1.69 10.54
N LYS A 42 -12.23 2.25 11.03
CA LYS A 42 -13.59 1.73 10.78
C LYS A 42 -13.95 1.65 9.30
N GLY A 43 -13.46 2.58 8.46
CA GLY A 43 -13.65 2.51 7.01
C GLY A 43 -13.02 1.24 6.38
N HIS A 44 -11.86 0.81 6.85
CA HIS A 44 -11.29 -0.47 6.43
C HIS A 44 -12.13 -1.66 6.92
N GLN A 45 -12.65 -1.62 8.15
CA GLN A 45 -13.53 -2.68 8.64
C GLN A 45 -14.79 -2.82 7.80
N ALA A 46 -15.42 -1.70 7.42
CA ALA A 46 -16.62 -1.71 6.57
C ALA A 46 -16.30 -2.32 5.18
N LEU A 47 -15.18 -1.93 4.57
CA LEU A 47 -14.73 -2.50 3.29
C LEU A 47 -14.46 -4.01 3.40
N PHE A 48 -13.81 -4.47 4.47
CA PHE A 48 -13.53 -5.88 4.70
C PHE A 48 -14.81 -6.68 5.01
N ALA A 49 -15.77 -6.10 5.75
CA ALA A 49 -17.07 -6.70 5.98
C ALA A 49 -17.84 -6.88 4.67
N HIS A 50 -17.85 -5.86 3.81
CA HIS A 50 -18.43 -5.94 2.48
C HIS A 50 -17.75 -7.02 1.63
N ALA A 51 -16.42 -7.06 1.61
CA ALA A 51 -15.67 -8.11 0.91
C ALA A 51 -16.08 -9.51 1.38
N LYS A 52 -16.17 -9.72 2.69
CA LYS A 52 -16.51 -11.01 3.31
C LYS A 52 -17.93 -11.48 2.99
N SER A 53 -18.89 -10.54 2.86
CA SER A 53 -20.28 -10.89 2.53
C SER A 53 -20.46 -11.36 1.08
N ARG A 54 -19.50 -11.05 0.18
CA ARG A 54 -19.60 -11.31 -1.26
C ARG A 54 -18.61 -12.33 -1.81
N PHE A 55 -17.48 -12.52 -1.12
CA PHE A 55 -16.38 -13.36 -1.59
C PHE A 55 -16.03 -14.42 -0.54
N GLY A 56 -15.63 -15.58 -1.02
CA GLY A 56 -15.16 -16.69 -0.15
C GLY A 56 -13.76 -16.44 0.42
N GLY A 57 -12.96 -15.58 -0.23
CA GLY A 57 -11.61 -15.23 0.20
C GLY A 57 -11.27 -13.75 0.01
N LEU A 58 -10.46 -13.21 0.92
CA LEU A 58 -9.96 -11.85 0.87
C LEU A 58 -8.44 -11.84 1.00
N VAL A 59 -7.79 -11.16 0.07
CA VAL A 59 -6.36 -10.90 0.04
C VAL A 59 -6.12 -9.43 0.30
N CYS A 60 -5.35 -9.09 1.33
CA CYS A 60 -4.89 -7.72 1.55
C CYS A 60 -3.49 -7.55 0.97
N VAL A 61 -3.36 -6.63 0.03
CA VAL A 61 -2.07 -6.19 -0.50
C VAL A 61 -1.65 -4.96 0.28
N LEU A 62 -0.57 -5.09 1.06
CA LEU A 62 -0.07 -4.00 1.90
C LEU A 62 1.04 -3.24 1.20
N SER A 63 1.00 -1.91 1.25
CA SER A 63 2.14 -1.07 0.88
C SER A 63 3.23 -1.13 1.95
N GLY A 64 4.47 -0.81 1.57
CA GLY A 64 5.59 -0.71 2.51
C GLY A 64 5.46 0.45 3.52
N ILE A 65 6.55 0.77 4.23
CA ILE A 65 6.56 1.67 5.39
C ILE A 65 6.20 3.12 5.04
N SER A 66 6.54 3.55 3.83
CA SER A 66 6.38 4.93 3.38
C SER A 66 5.89 4.99 1.94
N SER A 67 4.57 4.93 1.73
CA SER A 67 3.97 5.06 0.40
C SER A 67 3.65 6.51 0.04
N SER A 68 3.39 7.37 1.02
CA SER A 68 2.97 8.76 0.85
C SER A 68 4.07 9.79 1.16
N GLY A 69 5.29 9.36 1.49
CA GLY A 69 6.37 10.23 1.97
C GLY A 69 6.22 10.61 3.45
N GLU A 70 5.31 9.97 4.16
CA GLU A 70 5.16 10.06 5.60
C GLU A 70 5.62 8.77 6.26
N VAL A 71 6.25 8.88 7.42
CA VAL A 71 6.61 7.72 8.24
C VAL A 71 5.35 7.17 8.88
N ALA A 72 5.08 5.88 8.67
CA ALA A 72 3.94 5.21 9.30
C ALA A 72 4.13 5.21 10.83
N PRO A 73 3.07 5.45 11.64
CA PRO A 73 3.20 5.50 13.10
C PRO A 73 3.58 4.16 13.72
N SER A 74 3.51 3.07 12.97
CA SER A 74 3.92 1.73 13.39
C SER A 74 4.57 0.99 12.23
N GLY A 75 5.53 0.10 12.52
CA GLY A 75 6.27 -0.67 11.53
C GLY A 75 5.38 -1.55 10.66
N GLN A 76 5.93 -2.02 9.54
CA GLN A 76 5.18 -2.85 8.59
C GLN A 76 4.64 -4.14 9.24
N TRP A 77 5.28 -4.68 10.26
CA TRP A 77 4.84 -5.88 10.99
C TRP A 77 3.66 -5.64 11.92
N ALA A 78 3.47 -4.43 12.41
CA ALA A 78 2.31 -4.06 13.21
C ALA A 78 1.02 -4.01 12.38
N ARG A 79 1.10 -3.67 11.09
CA ARG A 79 -0.07 -3.56 10.21
C ARG A 79 -0.78 -4.90 9.98
N PRO A 80 -0.08 -6.01 9.65
CA PRO A 80 -0.69 -7.33 9.66
C PRO A 80 -1.26 -7.70 11.02
N ALA A 81 -0.57 -7.38 12.13
CA ALA A 81 -1.07 -7.67 13.46
C ALA A 81 -2.40 -6.96 13.78
N TRP A 82 -2.64 -5.74 13.28
CA TRP A 82 -3.95 -5.10 13.38
C TRP A 82 -5.04 -5.88 12.65
N LEU A 83 -4.74 -6.35 11.43
CA LEU A 83 -5.66 -7.21 10.68
C LEU A 83 -5.98 -8.48 11.45
N TRP A 84 -4.97 -9.14 12.01
CA TRP A 84 -5.13 -10.41 12.72
C TRP A 84 -5.84 -10.26 14.06
N ARG A 85 -5.64 -9.16 14.79
CA ARG A 85 -6.40 -8.88 16.00
C ARG A 85 -7.87 -8.57 15.69
N ALA A 86 -8.15 -7.89 14.59
CA ALA A 86 -9.52 -7.69 14.11
C ALA A 86 -10.17 -9.01 13.62
N ALA A 87 -9.39 -10.06 13.39
CA ALA A 87 -9.85 -11.37 12.95
C ALA A 87 -10.43 -12.25 14.05
N ARG A 88 -10.25 -11.93 15.31
CA ARG A 88 -10.74 -12.74 16.42
C ARG A 88 -12.28 -12.82 16.42
N PRO A 89 -12.89 -13.95 16.85
CA PRO A 89 -14.33 -14.08 16.97
C PRO A 89 -14.91 -12.91 17.79
N GLY A 90 -15.91 -12.22 17.25
CA GLY A 90 -16.54 -11.05 17.86
C GLY A 90 -15.93 -9.67 17.47
N ALA A 91 -14.80 -9.61 16.79
CA ALA A 91 -14.13 -8.34 16.45
C ALA A 91 -14.42 -7.80 15.02
N GLY A 92 -15.27 -8.46 14.24
CA GLY A 92 -15.61 -8.05 12.89
C GLY A 92 -14.85 -8.80 11.78
N ALA A 93 -14.97 -8.34 10.53
CA ALA A 93 -14.44 -9.03 9.37
C ALA A 93 -12.91 -8.98 9.30
N ALA A 94 -12.26 -10.14 9.27
CA ALA A 94 -10.84 -10.25 9.05
C ALA A 94 -10.52 -10.73 7.63
N PRO A 95 -9.44 -10.26 7.01
CA PRO A 95 -8.97 -10.81 5.75
C PRO A 95 -8.48 -12.25 5.91
N ALA A 96 -8.57 -13.03 4.85
CA ALA A 96 -8.07 -14.40 4.85
C ALA A 96 -6.53 -14.44 4.98
N TRP A 97 -5.82 -13.47 4.40
CA TRP A 97 -4.36 -13.31 4.49
C TRP A 97 -3.90 -11.95 3.96
N ALA A 98 -2.67 -11.58 4.32
CA ALA A 98 -2.05 -10.34 3.87
C ALA A 98 -0.78 -10.65 3.06
N LEU A 99 -0.64 -9.96 1.94
CA LEU A 99 0.57 -9.89 1.16
C LEU A 99 1.22 -8.53 1.42
N ALA A 100 2.51 -8.51 1.74
CA ALA A 100 3.30 -7.33 1.47
C ALA A 100 3.63 -7.36 -0.02
N GLY A 101 3.18 -6.34 -0.73
CA GLY A 101 3.77 -6.06 -2.01
C GLY A 101 5.21 -5.61 -1.79
N ALA A 102 6.15 -6.16 -2.56
CA ALA A 102 7.47 -5.61 -2.64
C ALA A 102 7.39 -4.12 -2.92
N GLY A 103 7.73 -3.29 -1.96
CA GLY A 103 8.00 -1.95 -2.25
C GLY A 103 7.30 -0.83 -1.57
N ALA A 104 8.10 -0.16 -0.77
CA ALA A 104 8.02 1.27 -0.53
C ALA A 104 8.08 2.11 -1.83
N LEU A 105 8.06 1.50 -3.02
CA LEU A 105 8.29 2.19 -4.29
C LEU A 105 6.98 2.59 -4.96
N PRO A 106 6.80 3.87 -5.32
CA PRO A 106 5.52 4.44 -5.78
C PRO A 106 5.03 3.92 -7.14
N ARG A 107 5.75 3.02 -7.83
CA ARG A 107 5.44 2.57 -9.19
C ARG A 107 4.76 1.21 -9.31
N ARG A 108 4.44 0.51 -8.21
CA ARG A 108 4.03 -0.90 -8.27
C ARG A 108 2.52 -1.09 -8.15
N ARG A 109 1.80 -0.80 -9.22
CA ARG A 109 0.35 -0.95 -9.34
C ARG A 109 0.03 -2.24 -10.11
N GLY A 110 -0.24 -3.35 -9.46
CA GLY A 110 -0.63 -4.57 -10.19
C GLY A 110 -0.38 -5.89 -9.48
N LEU A 111 -0.13 -5.86 -8.17
CA LEU A 111 0.23 -7.05 -7.37
C LEU A 111 -0.88 -8.09 -7.22
N ALA A 112 -2.15 -7.74 -7.43
CA ALA A 112 -3.25 -8.69 -7.23
C ALA A 112 -3.29 -9.77 -8.33
N ARG A 113 -2.96 -9.42 -9.58
CA ARG A 113 -2.98 -10.36 -10.71
C ARG A 113 -1.90 -11.45 -10.63
N PRO A 114 -0.65 -11.17 -10.23
CA PRO A 114 0.40 -12.18 -10.13
C PRO A 114 0.11 -13.38 -9.24
N LEU A 115 -0.88 -13.30 -8.33
CA LEU A 115 -1.32 -14.44 -7.53
C LEU A 115 -2.05 -15.52 -8.32
N GLY A 116 -2.65 -15.19 -9.47
CA GLY A 116 -3.36 -16.13 -10.32
C GLY A 116 -4.66 -16.71 -9.73
N CYS A 117 -5.07 -16.24 -8.55
CA CYS A 117 -6.30 -16.70 -7.87
C CYS A 117 -7.25 -15.57 -7.48
N VAL A 118 -6.89 -14.32 -7.74
CA VAL A 118 -7.75 -13.16 -7.46
C VAL A 118 -8.68 -12.91 -8.64
N ASP A 119 -9.97 -12.89 -8.37
CA ASP A 119 -11.01 -12.67 -9.37
C ASP A 119 -11.40 -11.18 -9.46
N THR A 120 -11.35 -10.46 -8.34
CA THR A 120 -11.85 -9.09 -8.24
C THR A 120 -10.93 -8.21 -7.39
N LEU A 121 -10.62 -7.01 -7.87
CA LEU A 121 -10.02 -5.95 -7.08
C LEU A 121 -11.14 -5.09 -6.49
N LEU A 122 -11.21 -5.01 -5.16
CA LEU A 122 -12.18 -4.19 -4.44
C LEU A 122 -11.47 -3.00 -3.80
N PHE A 123 -12.00 -1.81 -3.96
CA PHE A 123 -11.47 -0.59 -3.34
C PHE A 123 -12.57 0.37 -2.92
N GLY A 124 -12.29 1.27 -1.99
CA GLY A 124 -13.21 2.33 -1.61
C GLY A 124 -13.06 3.56 -2.49
N SER A 125 -14.18 4.18 -2.90
CA SER A 125 -14.17 5.48 -3.57
C SER A 125 -15.25 6.41 -3.00
N GLU A 126 -15.09 7.70 -3.25
CA GLU A 126 -16.09 8.70 -2.85
C GLU A 126 -17.34 8.61 -3.71
N GLU A 127 -17.23 8.07 -4.92
CA GLU A 127 -18.34 7.98 -5.88
C GLU A 127 -19.25 6.78 -5.64
N GLY A 128 -18.66 5.63 -5.30
CA GLY A 128 -19.41 4.38 -5.14
C GLY A 128 -19.86 3.72 -6.46
N ASP A 129 -19.88 4.44 -7.57
CA ASP A 129 -20.07 3.91 -8.93
C ASP A 129 -18.75 3.74 -9.64
N ILE A 130 -18.54 2.56 -10.19
CA ILE A 130 -17.28 2.23 -10.88
C ILE A 130 -17.27 2.70 -12.34
N GLN A 131 -18.42 2.93 -12.97
CA GLN A 131 -18.52 3.23 -14.40
C GLN A 131 -17.81 4.55 -14.79
N PRO A 132 -18.03 5.67 -14.07
CA PRO A 132 -17.28 6.90 -14.35
C PRO A 132 -15.77 6.74 -14.18
N LEU A 133 -15.33 5.94 -13.20
CA LEU A 133 -13.91 5.66 -12.97
C LEU A 133 -13.30 4.83 -14.13
N TRP A 134 -14.06 3.86 -14.68
CA TRP A 134 -13.62 3.13 -15.87
C TRP A 134 -13.49 4.04 -17.09
N ARG A 135 -14.47 4.91 -17.33
CA ARG A 135 -14.40 5.90 -18.42
C ARG A 135 -13.14 6.76 -18.29
N LEU A 136 -12.87 7.29 -17.10
CA LEU A 136 -11.64 8.05 -16.85
C LEU A 136 -10.38 7.23 -17.11
N ALA A 137 -10.31 5.99 -16.63
CA ALA A 137 -9.15 5.13 -16.83
C ALA A 137 -8.86 4.88 -18.32
N GLN A 138 -9.90 4.58 -19.09
CA GLN A 138 -9.82 4.39 -20.55
C GLN A 138 -9.36 5.68 -21.26
N THR A 139 -9.97 6.81 -20.92
CA THR A 139 -9.62 8.11 -21.50
C THR A 139 -8.18 8.49 -21.23
N LEU A 140 -7.71 8.33 -19.99
CA LEU A 140 -6.33 8.66 -19.62
C LEU A 140 -5.28 7.75 -20.29
N LEU A 141 -5.69 6.61 -20.85
CA LEU A 141 -4.85 5.69 -21.62
C LEU A 141 -5.04 5.84 -23.13
N SER A 142 -6.03 6.61 -23.57
CA SER A 142 -6.34 6.78 -24.99
C SER A 142 -5.30 7.64 -25.73
N PRO A 143 -5.14 7.45 -27.06
CA PRO A 143 -4.26 8.29 -27.89
C PRO A 143 -4.68 9.76 -27.95
N GLU A 144 -5.95 10.07 -27.68
CA GLU A 144 -6.51 11.41 -27.68
C GLU A 144 -6.09 12.23 -26.46
N PHE A 145 -5.84 11.57 -25.33
CA PHE A 145 -5.54 12.24 -24.07
C PHE A 145 -4.24 13.08 -24.13
N PRO A 146 -3.10 12.60 -24.67
CA PRO A 146 -1.91 13.43 -24.83
C PRO A 146 -2.14 14.67 -25.68
N LYS A 147 -2.98 14.58 -26.72
CA LYS A 147 -3.34 15.71 -27.60
C LYS A 147 -4.16 16.74 -26.81
N ALA A 148 -5.18 16.29 -26.08
CA ALA A 148 -5.97 17.16 -25.23
C ALA A 148 -5.11 17.82 -24.13
N LEU A 149 -4.14 17.10 -23.56
CA LEU A 149 -3.24 17.63 -22.53
C LEU A 149 -2.32 18.75 -23.06
N GLN A 150 -1.90 18.68 -24.35
CA GLN A 150 -1.10 19.72 -25.01
C GLN A 150 -1.89 21.02 -25.22
N GLN A 151 -3.20 20.94 -25.35
CA GLN A 151 -4.08 22.11 -25.53
C GLN A 151 -4.36 22.87 -24.22
N VAL A 152 -4.07 22.26 -23.06
CA VAL A 152 -4.27 22.90 -21.76
C VAL A 152 -3.05 23.73 -21.40
N ASP A 153 -3.29 24.93 -20.86
CA ASP A 153 -2.27 25.86 -20.40
C ASP A 153 -1.15 25.15 -19.59
N ALA A 154 0.06 25.22 -20.12
CA ALA A 154 1.25 24.58 -19.58
C ALA A 154 1.71 25.16 -18.22
N THR A 155 1.25 26.38 -17.87
CA THR A 155 1.60 27.03 -16.60
C THR A 155 0.87 26.43 -15.41
N LEU A 156 -0.23 25.71 -15.65
CA LEU A 156 -1.02 25.07 -14.59
C LEU A 156 -0.27 23.85 -14.01
N PRO A 157 -0.48 23.53 -12.72
CA PRO A 157 -0.01 22.30 -12.12
C PRO A 157 -0.53 21.07 -12.87
N PHE A 158 0.30 20.03 -13.01
CA PHE A 158 -0.02 18.82 -13.79
C PHE A 158 -1.38 18.21 -13.42
N ALA A 159 -1.75 18.17 -12.13
CA ALA A 159 -3.04 17.64 -11.68
C ALA A 159 -4.23 18.39 -12.33
N ARG A 160 -4.15 19.73 -12.36
CA ARG A 160 -5.17 20.59 -12.98
C ARG A 160 -5.17 20.43 -14.51
N ARG A 161 -4.00 20.34 -15.12
CA ARG A 161 -3.90 20.08 -16.56
C ARG A 161 -4.52 18.76 -16.94
N ARG A 162 -4.23 17.69 -16.16
CA ARG A 162 -4.79 16.36 -16.36
C ARG A 162 -6.31 16.37 -16.27
N GLN A 163 -6.86 17.05 -15.28
CA GLN A 163 -8.30 17.17 -15.07
C GLN A 163 -8.97 17.90 -16.24
N ARG A 164 -8.45 19.08 -16.64
CA ARG A 164 -9.00 19.86 -17.76
C ARG A 164 -8.92 19.09 -19.08
N ALA A 165 -7.82 18.43 -19.36
CA ALA A 165 -7.68 17.59 -20.55
C ALA A 165 -8.69 16.43 -20.54
N ALA A 166 -8.93 15.81 -19.38
CA ALA A 166 -9.97 14.78 -19.24
C ALA A 166 -11.38 15.37 -19.45
N ALA A 167 -11.65 16.58 -18.91
CA ALA A 167 -12.94 17.25 -19.06
C ALA A 167 -13.32 17.48 -20.54
N HIS A 168 -12.36 17.82 -21.38
CA HIS A 168 -12.59 17.95 -22.83
C HIS A 168 -13.03 16.63 -23.51
N LEU A 169 -12.70 15.47 -22.92
CA LEU A 169 -12.97 14.16 -23.52
C LEU A 169 -14.17 13.43 -22.89
N VAL A 170 -14.41 13.61 -21.58
CA VAL A 170 -15.46 12.87 -20.83
C VAL A 170 -16.44 13.78 -20.09
N GLY A 171 -16.34 15.09 -20.23
CA GLY A 171 -17.17 16.08 -19.55
C GLY A 171 -16.66 16.45 -18.16
N GLU A 172 -17.07 17.64 -17.69
CA GLU A 172 -16.60 18.23 -16.42
C GLU A 172 -16.98 17.38 -15.20
N GLU A 173 -18.21 16.86 -15.14
CA GLU A 173 -18.68 16.05 -14.03
C GLU A 173 -17.81 14.81 -13.80
N THR A 174 -17.54 14.06 -14.86
CA THR A 174 -16.69 12.86 -14.78
C THR A 174 -15.25 13.23 -14.44
N ALA A 175 -14.71 14.30 -15.04
CA ALA A 175 -13.35 14.75 -14.81
C ALA A 175 -13.14 15.29 -13.38
N ALA A 176 -14.17 15.84 -12.72
CA ALA A 176 -14.11 16.31 -11.34
C ALA A 176 -13.77 15.17 -10.34
N LEU A 177 -14.01 13.91 -10.69
CA LEU A 177 -13.60 12.75 -9.89
C LEU A 177 -12.07 12.67 -9.73
N LEU A 178 -11.30 13.29 -10.63
CA LEU A 178 -9.84 13.40 -10.50
C LEU A 178 -9.39 14.41 -9.41
N GLU A 179 -10.30 15.07 -8.72
CA GLU A 179 -10.02 15.87 -7.51
C GLU A 179 -10.20 15.05 -6.23
N LYS A 180 -10.95 13.93 -6.29
CA LYS A 180 -11.27 13.08 -5.15
C LYS A 180 -10.15 12.05 -4.94
N PRO A 181 -9.44 12.03 -3.79
CA PRO A 181 -8.23 11.21 -3.61
C PRO A 181 -8.43 9.72 -3.85
N ASN A 182 -9.54 9.13 -3.39
CA ASN A 182 -9.77 7.69 -3.57
C ASN A 182 -10.28 7.37 -4.97
N CYS A 183 -11.01 8.29 -5.63
CA CYS A 183 -11.34 8.16 -7.05
C CYS A 183 -10.05 8.18 -7.90
N ILE A 184 -9.08 9.06 -7.59
CA ILE A 184 -7.77 9.06 -8.27
C ILE A 184 -7.10 7.71 -8.13
N LEU A 185 -7.03 7.13 -6.91
CA LEU A 185 -6.45 5.81 -6.69
C LEU A 185 -7.19 4.73 -7.47
N GLY A 186 -8.53 4.75 -7.44
CA GLY A 186 -9.38 3.84 -8.21
C GLY A 186 -9.08 3.90 -9.71
N VAL A 187 -9.03 5.09 -10.29
CA VAL A 187 -8.68 5.30 -11.71
C VAL A 187 -7.31 4.72 -12.03
N GLU A 188 -6.31 4.91 -11.15
CA GLU A 188 -4.98 4.35 -11.37
C GLU A 188 -4.95 2.81 -11.26
N TYR A 189 -5.78 2.22 -10.40
CA TYR A 189 -5.95 0.76 -10.35
C TYR A 189 -6.57 0.22 -11.64
N LEU A 190 -7.61 0.89 -12.14
CA LEU A 190 -8.28 0.52 -13.38
C LEU A 190 -7.35 0.67 -14.60
N LYS A 191 -6.55 1.73 -14.65
CA LYS A 191 -5.48 1.89 -15.66
C LYS A 191 -4.48 0.73 -15.63
N ALA A 192 -4.06 0.32 -14.43
CA ALA A 192 -3.15 -0.81 -14.28
C ALA A 192 -3.78 -2.13 -14.78
N ILE A 193 -5.06 -2.35 -14.51
CA ILE A 193 -5.81 -3.52 -15.02
C ILE A 193 -5.87 -3.49 -16.56
N LEU A 194 -6.23 -2.35 -17.15
CA LEU A 194 -6.28 -2.17 -18.62
C LEU A 194 -4.93 -2.41 -19.28
N SER A 195 -3.86 -1.82 -18.72
CA SER A 195 -2.51 -1.93 -19.27
C SER A 195 -1.94 -3.36 -19.20
N GLN A 196 -2.51 -4.22 -18.35
CA GLN A 196 -2.15 -5.64 -18.23
C GLN A 196 -3.05 -6.57 -19.05
N GLY A 197 -3.83 -6.02 -20.01
CA GLY A 197 -4.70 -6.79 -20.88
C GLY A 197 -6.03 -7.19 -20.25
N GLY A 198 -6.48 -6.55 -19.17
CA GLY A 198 -7.74 -6.83 -18.50
C GLY A 198 -7.73 -8.16 -17.72
N GLY A 199 -8.91 -8.79 -17.61
CA GLY A 199 -9.07 -10.12 -16.97
C GLY A 199 -9.29 -10.11 -15.47
N LEU A 200 -8.91 -9.05 -14.75
CA LEU A 200 -9.24 -8.82 -13.36
C LEU A 200 -10.50 -7.92 -13.28
N LYS A 201 -11.54 -8.39 -12.62
CA LYS A 201 -12.72 -7.56 -12.33
C LYS A 201 -12.35 -6.48 -11.30
N ALA A 202 -13.08 -5.38 -11.35
CA ALA A 202 -12.93 -4.34 -10.34
C ALA A 202 -14.30 -3.92 -9.82
N GLU A 203 -14.39 -3.70 -8.52
CA GLU A 203 -15.58 -3.20 -7.83
C GLU A 203 -15.18 -2.09 -6.88
N THR A 204 -16.06 -1.12 -6.68
CA THR A 204 -15.87 -0.06 -5.70
C THR A 204 -16.92 -0.12 -4.61
N PHE A 205 -16.52 0.28 -3.42
CA PHE A 205 -17.37 0.41 -2.24
C PHE A 205 -17.46 1.88 -1.85
N PRO A 206 -18.67 2.46 -1.69
CA PRO A 206 -18.82 3.86 -1.30
C PRO A 206 -18.19 4.08 0.07
N ARG A 207 -17.30 5.06 0.16
CA ARG A 207 -16.67 5.41 1.45
C ARG A 207 -17.72 5.98 2.40
N GLN A 208 -17.71 5.48 3.62
CA GLN A 208 -18.50 6.02 4.73
C GLN A 208 -17.61 6.95 5.56
N GLY A 209 -18.11 8.13 5.91
CA GLY A 209 -17.43 9.11 6.75
C GLY A 209 -17.09 10.42 6.03
N ALA A 210 -16.49 11.36 6.76
CA ALA A 210 -16.10 12.68 6.25
C ALA A 210 -15.13 12.55 5.06
N GLY A 211 -15.29 13.46 4.07
CA GLY A 211 -14.35 13.62 2.96
C GLY A 211 -12.93 13.87 3.47
N HIS A 212 -11.94 13.58 2.62
CA HIS A 212 -10.52 13.66 3.01
C HIS A 212 -10.11 15.05 3.53
N ASP A 213 -10.82 16.11 3.12
CA ASP A 213 -10.51 17.52 3.38
C ASP A 213 -11.48 18.22 4.35
N VAL A 214 -12.52 17.52 4.85
CA VAL A 214 -13.41 18.07 5.86
C VAL A 214 -13.10 17.42 7.20
N PRO A 215 -12.35 18.12 8.09
CA PRO A 215 -12.15 17.64 9.44
C PRO A 215 -13.50 17.60 10.17
N ASP A 216 -14.02 16.42 10.41
CA ASP A 216 -15.04 16.22 11.44
C ASP A 216 -14.36 15.62 12.68
N PRO A 217 -13.84 16.45 13.59
CA PRO A 217 -13.13 15.96 14.78
C PRO A 217 -14.05 15.16 15.70
N GLN A 218 -15.38 15.28 15.55
CA GLN A 218 -16.38 14.61 16.37
C GLN A 218 -17.08 13.47 15.62
N GLY A 219 -16.85 13.31 14.31
CA GLY A 219 -17.46 12.24 13.51
C GLY A 219 -17.09 10.85 13.97
N PRO A 220 -18.00 9.86 13.80
CA PRO A 220 -17.79 8.49 14.26
C PRO A 220 -16.75 7.72 13.47
N ILE A 221 -16.36 8.21 12.27
CA ILE A 221 -15.39 7.59 11.38
C ILE A 221 -14.27 8.58 11.06
N LEU A 222 -13.09 8.30 11.60
CA LEU A 222 -11.89 9.09 11.35
C LEU A 222 -11.25 8.74 10.01
N SER A 223 -10.68 9.75 9.33
CA SER A 223 -9.69 9.47 8.28
C SER A 223 -8.40 8.94 8.89
N ALA A 224 -7.57 8.27 8.09
CA ALA A 224 -6.28 7.76 8.55
C ALA A 224 -5.38 8.89 9.07
N SER A 225 -5.38 10.06 8.43
CA SER A 225 -4.59 11.21 8.85
C SER A 225 -5.03 11.77 10.20
N GLN A 226 -6.35 11.94 10.39
CA GLN A 226 -6.91 12.34 11.69
C GLN A 226 -6.59 11.34 12.79
N ALA A 227 -6.75 10.04 12.50
CA ALA A 227 -6.44 8.98 13.46
C ALA A 227 -4.97 9.03 13.88
N ARG A 228 -4.04 9.22 12.94
CA ARG A 228 -2.60 9.35 13.26
C ARG A 228 -2.30 10.53 14.13
N GLU A 229 -2.87 11.68 13.82
CA GLU A 229 -2.65 12.91 14.60
C GLU A 229 -3.17 12.76 16.03
N LEU A 230 -4.41 12.29 16.19
CA LEU A 230 -5.01 12.09 17.51
C LEU A 230 -4.27 11.01 18.33
N LEU A 231 -3.79 9.94 17.69
CA LEU A 231 -2.96 8.93 18.35
C LEU A 231 -1.62 9.50 18.84
N ARG A 232 -0.98 10.39 18.06
CA ARG A 232 0.26 11.08 18.50
C ARG A 232 0.02 12.01 19.70
N GLN A 233 -1.12 12.66 19.72
CA GLN A 233 -1.54 13.52 20.82
C GLN A 233 -1.98 12.77 22.08
N GLY A 234 -2.10 11.43 22.01
CA GLY A 234 -2.55 10.60 23.12
C GLY A 234 -4.05 10.69 23.41
N ALA A 235 -4.85 11.11 22.41
CA ALA A 235 -6.30 11.22 22.55
C ALA A 235 -6.96 9.85 22.75
N ASP A 236 -8.02 9.80 23.57
CA ASP A 236 -8.87 8.61 23.68
C ASP A 236 -9.70 8.46 22.40
N LEU A 237 -9.48 7.36 21.70
CA LEU A 237 -10.19 7.00 20.47
C LEU A 237 -11.11 5.79 20.64
N THR A 238 -11.48 5.48 21.87
CA THR A 238 -12.46 4.44 22.19
C THR A 238 -13.77 4.70 21.45
N GLY A 239 -14.28 3.68 20.76
CA GLY A 239 -15.46 3.80 19.93
C GLY A 239 -15.24 4.51 18.56
N ARG A 240 -14.09 5.15 18.32
CA ARG A 240 -13.76 5.81 17.05
C ARG A 240 -12.81 4.98 16.17
N LEU A 241 -11.93 4.22 16.77
CA LEU A 241 -11.10 3.20 16.10
C LEU A 241 -11.56 1.79 16.50
N PRO A 242 -11.20 0.78 15.67
CA PRO A 242 -11.40 -0.62 16.05
C PRO A 242 -10.67 -0.95 17.34
N GLN A 243 -11.31 -1.68 18.25
CA GLN A 243 -10.70 -2.07 19.54
C GLN A 243 -9.38 -2.82 19.35
N ALA A 244 -9.30 -3.67 18.31
CA ALA A 244 -8.07 -4.38 17.97
C ALA A 244 -6.90 -3.43 17.61
N THR A 245 -7.20 -2.29 16.99
CA THR A 245 -6.21 -1.25 16.69
C THR A 245 -5.73 -0.58 17.96
N LEU A 246 -6.67 -0.19 18.85
CA LEU A 246 -6.34 0.47 20.10
C LEU A 246 -5.50 -0.45 21.02
N SER A 247 -5.93 -1.71 21.21
CA SER A 247 -5.19 -2.66 22.04
C SER A 247 -3.76 -2.90 21.54
N LEU A 248 -3.56 -3.02 20.22
CA LEU A 248 -2.22 -3.19 19.67
C LEU A 248 -1.40 -1.89 19.77
N TRP A 249 -2.04 -0.73 19.59
CA TRP A 249 -1.38 0.56 19.74
C TRP A 249 -0.81 0.73 21.14
N GLU A 250 -1.62 0.46 22.19
CA GLU A 250 -1.18 0.55 23.58
C GLU A 250 -0.04 -0.43 23.89
N GLU A 251 -0.13 -1.66 23.39
CA GLU A 251 0.95 -2.65 23.53
C GLU A 251 2.27 -2.17 22.89
N LEU A 252 2.20 -1.67 21.65
CA LEU A 252 3.37 -1.17 20.94
C LEU A 252 3.94 0.08 21.60
N ARG A 253 3.07 0.97 22.11
CA ARG A 253 3.46 2.17 22.84
C ARG A 253 4.20 1.82 24.13
N ALA A 254 3.68 0.87 24.90
CA ALA A 254 4.34 0.39 26.11
C ALA A 254 5.72 -0.21 25.85
N GLN A 255 5.93 -0.78 24.65
CA GLN A 255 7.23 -1.31 24.20
C GLN A 255 8.14 -0.26 23.53
N GLY A 256 7.73 1.00 23.45
CA GLY A 256 8.46 2.04 22.73
C GLY A 256 8.52 1.85 21.21
N LYS A 257 7.64 1.00 20.63
CA LYS A 257 7.60 0.69 19.19
C LYS A 257 6.63 1.57 18.40
N CYS A 258 6.03 2.54 19.03
CA CYS A 258 5.23 3.60 18.42
C CYS A 258 5.08 4.80 19.38
N PRO A 259 4.73 6.01 18.90
CA PRO A 259 4.64 6.38 17.48
C PRO A 259 6.02 6.62 16.86
N ALA A 260 6.19 6.20 15.62
CA ALA A 260 7.33 6.64 14.83
C ALA A 260 7.24 8.13 14.50
N SER A 261 8.37 8.84 14.50
CA SER A 261 8.45 10.26 14.16
C SER A 261 9.58 10.53 13.18
N LEU A 262 9.29 11.33 12.16
CA LEU A 262 10.33 11.80 11.21
C LEU A 262 11.33 12.73 11.89
N GLU A 263 10.93 13.45 12.94
CA GLU A 263 11.82 14.32 13.73
C GLU A 263 13.02 13.57 14.30
N ARG A 264 12.82 12.30 14.73
CA ARG A 264 13.93 11.47 15.21
C ARG A 264 14.90 11.07 14.09
N LEU A 265 14.46 11.08 12.85
CA LEU A 265 15.28 10.80 11.67
C LEU A 265 15.87 12.05 11.04
N GLU A 266 15.50 13.25 11.46
CA GLU A 266 15.83 14.50 10.77
C GLU A 266 17.34 14.62 10.52
N ALA A 267 18.16 14.47 11.55
CA ALA A 267 19.61 14.55 11.41
C ALA A 267 20.18 13.47 10.46
N ALA A 268 19.65 12.23 10.51
CA ALA A 268 20.08 11.15 9.64
C ALA A 268 19.69 11.41 8.18
N VAL A 269 18.50 11.93 7.95
CA VAL A 269 18.03 12.31 6.61
C VAL A 269 18.87 13.47 6.07
N LEU A 270 19.07 14.54 6.84
CA LEU A 270 19.92 15.66 6.42
C LEU A 270 21.37 15.23 6.16
N CYS A 271 21.94 14.35 7.00
CA CYS A 271 23.27 13.79 6.78
C CYS A 271 23.34 13.07 5.41
N ARG A 272 22.36 12.21 5.12
CA ARG A 272 22.30 11.51 3.83
C ARG A 272 22.12 12.50 2.67
N LEU A 273 21.22 13.46 2.74
CA LEU A 273 21.01 14.44 1.68
C LEU A 273 22.28 15.28 1.41
N ARG A 274 23.01 15.66 2.45
CA ARG A 274 24.27 16.40 2.32
C ARG A 274 25.42 15.58 1.75
N SER A 275 25.37 14.26 1.85
CA SER A 275 26.39 13.36 1.28
C SER A 275 26.17 13.07 -0.21
N LEU A 276 25.00 13.41 -0.77
CA LEU A 276 24.67 13.19 -2.18
C LEU A 276 25.27 14.26 -3.08
N THR A 277 25.69 13.85 -4.29
CA THR A 277 26.12 14.73 -5.38
C THR A 277 24.90 15.15 -6.24
N VAL A 278 25.12 16.04 -7.21
CA VAL A 278 24.09 16.42 -8.19
C VAL A 278 23.67 15.20 -9.01
N GLU A 279 24.64 14.36 -9.38
CA GLU A 279 24.43 13.13 -10.16
C GLU A 279 23.59 12.11 -9.39
N ASP A 280 23.83 11.98 -8.09
CA ASP A 280 23.03 11.11 -7.22
C ASP A 280 21.57 11.58 -7.16
N PHE A 281 21.33 12.89 -7.04
CA PHE A 281 19.97 13.44 -7.12
C PHE A 281 19.34 13.25 -8.49
N ALA A 282 20.11 13.38 -9.58
CA ALA A 282 19.62 13.12 -10.93
C ALA A 282 19.24 11.65 -11.17
N ALA A 283 19.87 10.72 -10.45
CA ALA A 283 19.56 9.28 -10.52
C ALA A 283 18.26 8.89 -9.79
N LEU A 284 17.68 9.78 -8.99
CA LEU A 284 16.42 9.51 -8.30
C LEU A 284 15.25 9.41 -9.29
N PRO A 285 14.26 8.55 -9.01
CA PRO A 285 13.01 8.54 -9.77
C PRO A 285 12.28 9.88 -9.61
N ASP A 286 11.60 10.30 -10.67
CA ASP A 286 10.77 11.52 -10.67
C ASP A 286 11.55 12.84 -10.55
N VAL A 287 12.86 12.81 -10.78
CA VAL A 287 13.71 14.01 -10.92
C VAL A 287 13.93 14.31 -12.39
N SER A 288 13.71 15.56 -12.80
CA SER A 288 13.86 16.06 -14.16
C SER A 288 14.02 17.58 -14.18
N GLU A 289 14.47 18.12 -15.30
CA GLU A 289 14.44 19.56 -15.59
C GLU A 289 15.21 20.46 -14.61
N GLY A 290 16.39 20.03 -14.13
CA GLY A 290 17.24 20.81 -13.23
C GLY A 290 16.80 20.75 -11.76
N LEU A 291 15.85 19.86 -11.40
CA LEU A 291 15.42 19.66 -10.02
C LEU A 291 16.56 19.09 -9.15
N GLU A 292 17.46 18.31 -9.74
CA GLU A 292 18.67 17.78 -9.10
C GLU A 292 19.54 18.88 -8.51
N ASN A 293 19.77 19.96 -9.25
CA ASN A 293 20.55 21.11 -8.77
C ASN A 293 19.86 21.81 -7.59
N ARG A 294 18.53 21.96 -7.67
CA ARG A 294 17.75 22.57 -6.60
C ARG A 294 17.76 21.74 -5.32
N LEU A 295 17.64 20.40 -5.45
CA LEU A 295 17.75 19.46 -4.33
C LEU A 295 19.13 19.52 -3.67
N TYR A 296 20.18 19.56 -4.49
CA TYR A 296 21.58 19.65 -4.03
C TYR A 296 21.83 20.95 -3.27
N GLN A 297 21.41 22.10 -3.79
CA GLN A 297 21.57 23.40 -3.12
C GLN A 297 20.77 23.45 -1.82
N ALA A 298 19.52 22.99 -1.85
CA ALA A 298 18.67 22.96 -0.66
C ALA A 298 19.26 22.07 0.45
N ALA A 299 19.85 20.92 0.10
CA ALA A 299 20.49 20.03 1.06
C ALA A 299 21.68 20.69 1.81
N ARG A 300 22.37 21.62 1.17
CA ARG A 300 23.53 22.34 1.77
C ARG A 300 23.12 23.54 2.59
N GLN A 301 21.99 24.17 2.26
CA GLN A 301 21.51 25.35 2.96
C GLN A 301 20.63 25.00 4.17
N ALA A 302 19.80 23.96 4.04
CA ALA A 302 18.80 23.62 5.04
C ALA A 302 19.41 23.14 6.36
N GLY A 303 18.94 23.72 7.47
CA GLY A 303 19.22 23.27 8.83
C GLY A 303 18.15 22.29 9.37
N SER A 304 17.00 22.18 8.69
CA SER A 304 15.91 21.26 9.04
C SER A 304 15.25 20.67 7.79
N LEU A 305 14.47 19.61 7.95
CA LEU A 305 13.69 19.03 6.83
C LEU A 305 12.61 20.00 6.33
N GLU A 306 11.99 20.75 7.22
CA GLU A 306 10.97 21.72 6.82
C GLU A 306 11.58 22.84 5.98
N GLU A 307 12.76 23.32 6.35
CA GLU A 307 13.52 24.30 5.56
C GLU A 307 13.93 23.70 4.21
N PHE A 308 14.41 22.45 4.17
CA PHE A 308 14.70 21.76 2.92
C PHE A 308 13.47 21.69 2.01
N TYR A 309 12.31 21.33 2.55
CA TYR A 309 11.06 21.28 1.78
C TYR A 309 10.68 22.66 1.25
N ALA A 310 10.80 23.71 2.06
CA ALA A 310 10.50 25.09 1.67
C ALA A 310 11.41 25.57 0.53
N LEU A 311 12.71 25.31 0.58
CA LEU A 311 13.70 25.66 -0.43
C LEU A 311 13.44 24.95 -1.78
N VAL A 312 13.03 23.68 -1.74
CA VAL A 312 12.77 22.90 -2.95
C VAL A 312 11.39 23.18 -3.55
N LYS A 313 10.38 23.46 -2.71
CA LYS A 313 9.00 23.73 -3.15
C LYS A 313 8.92 24.84 -4.16
N SER A 314 8.07 24.67 -5.16
CA SER A 314 7.76 25.72 -6.15
C SER A 314 6.36 25.49 -6.73
N LYS A 315 5.90 26.38 -7.65
CA LYS A 315 4.65 26.16 -8.40
C LYS A 315 4.66 24.83 -9.19
N ARG A 316 5.85 24.38 -9.64
CA ARG A 316 6.05 23.10 -10.39
C ARG A 316 6.13 21.88 -9.49
N TYR A 317 6.65 22.02 -8.26
CA TYR A 317 6.96 20.90 -7.37
C TYR A 317 6.10 21.01 -6.10
N SER A 318 5.08 20.16 -6.01
CA SER A 318 4.21 20.12 -4.83
C SER A 318 4.96 19.62 -3.59
N HIS A 319 4.51 20.01 -2.42
CA HIS A 319 5.09 19.58 -1.13
C HIS A 319 5.15 18.04 -1.01
N ALA A 320 4.09 17.35 -1.41
CA ALA A 320 4.04 15.88 -1.39
C ALA A 320 5.11 15.25 -2.33
N ARG A 321 5.40 15.85 -3.49
CA ARG A 321 6.46 15.38 -4.38
C ARG A 321 7.84 15.56 -3.74
N VAL A 322 8.09 16.73 -3.13
CA VAL A 322 9.38 17.01 -2.48
C VAL A 322 9.61 16.07 -1.31
N ARG A 323 8.59 15.82 -0.46
CA ARG A 323 8.69 14.84 0.63
C ARG A 323 9.00 13.43 0.13
N ARG A 324 8.34 12.97 -0.95
CA ARG A 324 8.65 11.66 -1.54
C ARG A 324 10.08 11.59 -2.06
N LEU A 325 10.55 12.63 -2.76
CA LEU A 325 11.93 12.68 -3.25
C LEU A 325 12.94 12.66 -2.11
N CYS A 326 12.70 13.40 -1.04
CA CYS A 326 13.53 13.38 0.16
C CYS A 326 13.66 11.97 0.74
N MET A 327 12.52 11.27 0.94
CA MET A 327 12.53 9.90 1.45
C MET A 327 13.15 8.91 0.45
N THR A 328 12.92 9.10 -0.85
CA THR A 328 13.53 8.28 -1.91
C THR A 328 15.06 8.42 -1.89
N ALA A 329 15.58 9.64 -1.72
CA ALA A 329 17.00 9.93 -1.58
C ALA A 329 17.58 9.30 -0.30
N PHE A 330 16.87 9.43 0.81
CA PHE A 330 17.27 8.84 2.10
C PHE A 330 17.37 7.31 2.03
N LEU A 331 16.38 6.65 1.40
CA LEU A 331 16.33 5.20 1.26
C LEU A 331 17.22 4.65 0.13
N GLY A 332 17.83 5.52 -0.67
CA GLY A 332 18.68 5.11 -1.79
C GLY A 332 17.96 4.41 -2.94
N VAL A 333 16.70 4.81 -3.20
CA VAL A 333 15.91 4.25 -4.30
C VAL A 333 16.26 4.97 -5.60
N LEU A 334 16.74 4.23 -6.59
CA LEU A 334 17.18 4.76 -7.88
C LEU A 334 16.09 4.64 -8.95
N ARG A 335 16.26 5.39 -10.06
CA ARG A 335 15.32 5.46 -11.20
C ARG A 335 15.19 4.12 -11.92
N ASP A 336 16.24 3.36 -11.98
CA ASP A 336 16.35 2.06 -12.65
C ASP A 336 15.84 0.89 -11.80
N ALA A 337 15.37 1.17 -10.59
CA ALA A 337 14.73 0.15 -9.75
C ALA A 337 13.61 -0.56 -10.52
N PRO A 338 13.48 -1.91 -10.39
CA PRO A 338 12.52 -2.70 -11.15
C PRO A 338 11.09 -2.15 -11.06
N CYS A 339 10.42 -2.00 -12.21
CA CYS A 339 9.03 -1.53 -12.25
C CYS A 339 8.03 -2.58 -11.76
N GLN A 340 8.41 -3.86 -11.80
CA GLN A 340 7.60 -4.98 -11.30
C GLN A 340 8.33 -5.68 -10.17
N PRO A 341 7.61 -6.16 -9.14
CA PRO A 341 8.23 -6.93 -8.08
C PRO A 341 8.68 -8.28 -8.63
N PRO A 342 9.90 -8.74 -8.28
CA PRO A 342 10.39 -10.05 -8.72
C PRO A 342 9.80 -11.22 -7.89
N TYR A 343 8.99 -10.94 -6.88
CA TYR A 343 8.36 -11.90 -5.98
C TYR A 343 7.08 -11.37 -5.35
N LEU A 344 6.33 -12.27 -4.71
CA LEU A 344 5.22 -11.94 -3.82
C LEU A 344 5.60 -12.37 -2.39
N ARG A 345 5.73 -11.41 -1.48
CA ARG A 345 6.04 -11.70 -0.06
C ARG A 345 4.74 -11.91 0.71
N VAL A 346 4.59 -13.08 1.34
CA VAL A 346 3.46 -13.41 2.21
C VAL A 346 3.83 -13.07 3.66
N LEU A 347 3.16 -12.10 4.26
CA LEU A 347 3.40 -11.68 5.65
C LEU A 347 2.62 -12.49 6.67
N GLY A 348 1.46 -12.99 6.29
CA GLY A 348 0.64 -13.77 7.19
C GLY A 348 -0.57 -14.38 6.52
N MET A 349 -1.21 -15.36 7.18
CA MET A 349 -2.38 -16.05 6.67
C MET A 349 -3.23 -16.63 7.79
N THR A 350 -4.50 -16.90 7.45
CA THR A 350 -5.44 -17.75 8.18
C THR A 350 -5.54 -19.11 7.49
N PRO A 351 -6.28 -20.10 8.03
CA PRO A 351 -6.59 -21.34 7.32
C PRO A 351 -7.24 -21.11 5.93
N THR A 352 -8.14 -20.13 5.82
CA THR A 352 -8.71 -19.72 4.52
C THR A 352 -7.62 -19.16 3.59
N GLY A 353 -6.69 -18.35 4.09
CA GLY A 353 -5.55 -17.84 3.31
C GLY A 353 -4.64 -18.96 2.83
N GLN A 354 -4.42 -20.00 3.64
CA GLN A 354 -3.69 -21.20 3.21
C GLN A 354 -4.43 -21.93 2.09
N ALA A 355 -5.76 -22.03 2.16
CA ALA A 355 -6.56 -22.64 1.09
C ALA A 355 -6.47 -21.84 -0.21
N ILE A 356 -6.48 -20.49 -0.13
CA ILE A 356 -6.27 -19.60 -1.28
C ILE A 356 -4.89 -19.85 -1.90
N LEU A 357 -3.82 -19.91 -1.10
CA LEU A 357 -2.48 -20.18 -1.61
C LEU A 357 -2.36 -21.54 -2.31
N ARG A 358 -3.06 -22.57 -1.82
CA ARG A 358 -3.07 -23.90 -2.45
C ARG A 358 -3.72 -23.93 -3.82
N GLN A 359 -4.71 -23.05 -4.08
CA GLN A 359 -5.35 -22.92 -5.39
C GLN A 359 -4.70 -21.86 -6.28
N ALA A 360 -3.79 -21.06 -5.72
CA ALA A 360 -3.09 -19.99 -6.45
C ALA A 360 -2.19 -20.60 -7.53
N GLN A 361 -2.14 -19.93 -8.68
CA GLN A 361 -1.19 -20.18 -9.76
C GLN A 361 -0.36 -18.90 -9.97
N PRO A 362 0.55 -18.60 -9.04
CA PRO A 362 1.26 -17.33 -9.08
C PRO A 362 2.19 -17.27 -10.30
N SER A 363 2.16 -16.14 -10.99
CA SER A 363 3.11 -15.83 -12.08
C SER A 363 4.45 -15.32 -11.56
N LEU A 364 4.53 -15.03 -10.27
CA LEU A 364 5.75 -14.62 -9.57
C LEU A 364 6.04 -15.59 -8.43
N PRO A 365 7.31 -15.81 -8.07
CA PRO A 365 7.69 -16.63 -6.93
C PRO A 365 7.03 -16.12 -5.64
N LEU A 366 6.60 -17.04 -4.78
CA LEU A 366 6.12 -16.74 -3.43
C LEU A 366 7.28 -16.83 -2.45
N ALA A 367 7.48 -15.82 -1.62
CA ALA A 367 8.43 -15.80 -0.52
C ALA A 367 7.69 -15.70 0.82
N LEU A 368 7.91 -16.66 1.71
CA LEU A 368 7.27 -16.75 3.03
C LEU A 368 8.27 -16.51 4.17
N ARG A 369 9.56 -16.69 3.89
CA ARG A 369 10.65 -16.57 4.87
C ARG A 369 11.95 -16.12 4.17
N THR A 370 12.90 -15.63 4.92
CA THR A 370 14.18 -15.11 4.43
C THR A 370 14.91 -16.07 3.49
N GLY A 371 14.95 -17.37 3.81
CA GLY A 371 15.61 -18.35 2.95
C GLY A 371 15.00 -18.50 1.55
N ASP A 372 13.75 -18.04 1.34
CA ASP A 372 13.14 -18.07 0.02
C ASP A 372 13.76 -17.00 -0.88
N PHE A 373 14.07 -15.80 -0.35
CA PHE A 373 14.75 -14.73 -1.09
C PHE A 373 16.18 -15.12 -1.46
N GLN A 374 16.89 -15.80 -0.55
CA GLN A 374 18.24 -16.32 -0.82
C GLN A 374 18.23 -17.31 -1.98
N LYS A 375 17.23 -18.19 -2.05
CA LYS A 375 17.07 -19.16 -3.16
C LYS A 375 16.73 -18.49 -4.48
N LEU A 376 15.94 -17.41 -4.46
CA LEU A 376 15.61 -16.64 -5.65
C LEU A 376 16.83 -15.91 -6.22
N GLY A 377 17.73 -15.43 -5.34
CA GLY A 377 18.94 -14.70 -5.75
C GLY A 377 18.66 -13.42 -6.53
N GLY A 378 19.70 -12.88 -7.19
CA GLY A 378 19.60 -11.78 -8.15
C GLY A 378 18.78 -10.58 -7.69
N GLU A 379 17.88 -10.09 -8.57
CA GLU A 379 17.01 -8.95 -8.28
C GLU A 379 16.09 -9.15 -7.06
N ALA A 380 15.64 -10.38 -6.82
CA ALA A 380 14.74 -10.68 -5.71
C ALA A 380 15.45 -10.49 -4.36
N LEU A 381 16.66 -11.01 -4.23
CA LEU A 381 17.46 -10.84 -3.03
C LEU A 381 17.87 -9.38 -2.83
N ALA A 382 18.34 -8.71 -3.88
CA ALA A 382 18.75 -7.30 -3.81
C ALA A 382 17.57 -6.39 -3.38
N LEU A 383 16.38 -6.63 -3.90
CA LEU A 383 15.19 -5.87 -3.49
C LEU A 383 14.81 -6.16 -2.03
N PHE A 384 14.83 -7.43 -1.61
CA PHE A 384 14.55 -7.78 -0.22
C PHE A 384 15.56 -7.12 0.74
N GLU A 385 16.85 -7.11 0.41
CA GLU A 385 17.86 -6.43 1.20
C GLU A 385 17.68 -4.92 1.24
N GLN A 386 17.21 -4.31 0.14
CA GLN A 386 16.84 -2.89 0.12
C GLN A 386 15.65 -2.59 1.04
N GLU A 387 14.62 -3.45 1.02
CA GLU A 387 13.45 -3.33 1.90
C GLU A 387 13.85 -3.53 3.37
N ALA A 388 14.70 -4.51 3.67
CA ALA A 388 15.20 -4.75 5.03
C ALA A 388 16.00 -3.55 5.56
N ARG A 389 16.87 -2.96 4.73
CA ARG A 389 17.58 -1.71 5.11
C ARG A 389 16.62 -0.54 5.35
N ALA A 390 15.56 -0.43 4.57
CA ALA A 390 14.56 0.60 4.80
C ALA A 390 13.83 0.41 6.14
N ASP A 391 13.56 -0.83 6.54
CA ASP A 391 13.00 -1.15 7.86
C ASP A 391 14.01 -0.89 9.00
N ASP A 392 15.28 -1.17 8.81
CA ASP A 392 16.32 -0.85 9.78
C ASP A 392 16.46 0.66 9.99
N LEU A 393 16.37 1.46 8.91
CA LEU A 393 16.35 2.93 9.01
C LEU A 393 15.07 3.43 9.68
N TYR A 394 13.93 2.82 9.34
CA TYR A 394 12.66 3.13 9.99
C TYR A 394 12.69 2.87 11.50
N ALA A 395 13.39 1.82 11.95
CA ALA A 395 13.51 1.48 13.36
C ALA A 395 14.11 2.61 14.20
N LEU A 396 14.93 3.49 13.61
CA LEU A 396 15.47 4.68 14.26
C LEU A 396 14.44 5.78 14.50
N SER A 397 13.29 5.74 13.84
CA SER A 397 12.19 6.70 14.05
C SER A 397 11.34 6.39 15.29
N LEU A 398 11.55 5.25 15.92
CA LEU A 398 10.80 4.77 17.08
C LEU A 398 11.29 5.44 18.39
N PRO A 399 10.42 5.56 19.42
CA PRO A 399 10.86 6.01 20.75
C PRO A 399 11.98 5.15 21.36
N ALA A 400 11.90 3.83 21.18
CA ALA A 400 12.97 2.89 21.48
C ALA A 400 13.46 2.27 20.15
N PRO A 401 14.60 2.68 19.60
CA PRO A 401 15.12 2.12 18.37
C PRO A 401 15.29 0.60 18.46
N LEU A 402 14.86 -0.11 17.42
CA LEU A 402 15.03 -1.56 17.35
C LEU A 402 16.38 -1.92 16.70
N PRO A 403 16.95 -3.08 17.03
CA PRO A 403 18.11 -3.61 16.32
C PRO A 403 17.80 -3.84 14.84
N CYS A 404 18.83 -3.75 14.00
CA CYS A 404 18.76 -4.11 12.58
C CYS A 404 18.36 -5.58 12.38
N GLY A 405 17.88 -5.89 11.17
CA GLY A 405 17.62 -7.25 10.74
C GLY A 405 16.27 -7.83 11.17
N GLN A 406 15.31 -6.98 11.58
CA GLN A 406 13.98 -7.44 11.96
C GLN A 406 13.31 -8.22 10.82
N ASP A 407 13.48 -7.80 9.57
CA ASP A 407 12.94 -8.46 8.38
C ASP A 407 13.51 -9.86 8.14
N TYR A 408 14.73 -10.11 8.59
CA TYR A 408 15.38 -11.43 8.47
C TYR A 408 14.89 -12.44 9.50
N THR A 409 14.44 -11.97 10.66
CA THR A 409 14.04 -12.80 11.80
C THR A 409 12.54 -12.95 11.94
N GLN A 410 11.76 -12.01 11.37
CA GLN A 410 10.32 -12.04 11.46
C GLN A 410 9.74 -13.16 10.62
N GLY A 411 9.08 -14.10 11.28
CA GLY A 411 8.39 -15.22 10.64
C GLY A 411 7.02 -14.88 10.10
N LEU A 412 6.45 -15.81 9.33
CA LEU A 412 5.09 -15.74 8.83
C LEU A 412 4.08 -15.70 9.99
N ILE A 413 3.20 -14.72 10.01
CA ILE A 413 2.12 -14.60 11.00
C ILE A 413 1.01 -15.60 10.65
N LYS A 414 0.73 -16.53 11.56
CA LYS A 414 -0.37 -17.50 11.43
C LYS A 414 -1.42 -17.24 12.50
N VAL A 415 -2.70 -17.21 12.09
CA VAL A 415 -3.82 -16.95 13.00
C VAL A 415 -4.94 -17.95 12.77
N GLY A 416 -5.44 -18.57 13.84
CA GLY A 416 -6.55 -19.54 13.79
C GLY A 416 -6.16 -20.89 13.23
N PHE A 417 -4.88 -21.30 13.35
CA PHE A 417 -4.40 -22.63 13.04
C PHE A 417 -4.41 -23.53 14.27
#